data_81b09566f69549e0da6808c29e3bc25a
#
_entry.id   81b09566f69549e0da6808c29e3bc25a
#
_cell.length_a   1.000
_cell.length_b   1.000
_cell.length_c   1.000
_cell.angle_alpha   90.00
_cell.angle_beta   90.00
_cell.angle_gamma   90.00
#
_symmetry.space_group_name_H-M   'P 1'
#
loop_
_entity.id
_entity.type
_entity.pdbx_description
1 polymer ?
#
loop_
_entity_poly.entity_id
_entity_poly.type
_entity_poly.pdbx_seq_one_letter_code
_entity_poly.pdbx_strand_id
1 'polypeptide(L)'
;MVRIRPEIQQIKLRFGIVGNAEGLNRAIDIAMQVAPTDLSVLITGESGVGKETFPQIIHQFSRRKHGQYIAVNCGAIPEGTIDSELFGHEKGAFTGAISSRKGYFEEADGGTIFLDEVAELPMTTQARLLRVLESGEFIKVGSSTVQKTNIRIVA
;
A
#
# COMPACT_ATOMS: atom_id res chain seq x y z
N MET A 1 -30.58 11.12 15.32
CA MET A 1 -30.46 10.93 13.87
C MET A 1 -29.08 11.42 13.44
N VAL A 2 -28.23 10.53 12.99
CA VAL A 2 -26.90 10.91 12.50
C VAL A 2 -27.05 11.49 11.09
N ARG A 3 -26.72 12.74 10.92
CA ARG A 3 -26.68 13.36 9.58
C ARG A 3 -25.50 12.80 8.81
N ILE A 4 -25.75 12.11 7.72
CA ILE A 4 -24.70 11.68 6.80
C ILE A 4 -24.24 12.91 6.02
N ARG A 5 -22.95 13.22 6.06
CA ARG A 5 -22.39 14.34 5.29
C ARG A 5 -22.56 14.08 3.78
N PRO A 6 -22.93 15.10 3.00
CA PRO A 6 -23.07 14.96 1.55
C PRO A 6 -21.80 14.40 0.87
N GLU A 7 -20.62 14.78 1.35
CA GLU A 7 -19.34 14.29 0.82
C GLU A 7 -19.20 12.78 0.96
N ILE A 8 -19.65 12.21 2.09
CA ILE A 8 -19.62 10.77 2.33
C ILE A 8 -20.53 10.05 1.34
N GLN A 9 -21.72 10.58 1.08
CA GLN A 9 -22.63 10.00 0.09
C GLN A 9 -22.05 10.01 -1.31
N GLN A 10 -21.40 11.10 -1.71
CA GLN A 10 -20.74 11.19 -3.01
C GLN A 10 -19.62 10.17 -3.16
N ILE A 11 -18.82 9.95 -2.10
CA ILE A 11 -17.77 8.95 -2.09
C ILE A 11 -18.34 7.55 -2.21
N LYS A 12 -19.40 7.23 -1.48
CA LYS A 12 -20.07 5.93 -1.57
C LYS A 12 -20.53 5.66 -3.01
N LEU A 13 -21.15 6.63 -3.65
CA LEU A 13 -21.58 6.51 -5.05
C LEU A 13 -20.41 6.31 -6.00
N ARG A 14 -19.35 7.09 -5.84
CA ARG A 14 -18.17 7.04 -6.70
C ARG A 14 -17.42 5.72 -6.61
N PHE A 15 -17.33 5.13 -5.42
CA PHE A 15 -16.57 3.90 -5.18
C PHE A 15 -17.46 2.66 -5.04
N GLY A 16 -18.76 2.78 -5.31
CA GLY A 16 -19.67 1.65 -5.29
C GLY A 16 -19.92 1.07 -3.89
N ILE A 17 -19.82 1.88 -2.86
CA ILE A 17 -20.03 1.44 -1.49
C ILE A 17 -21.51 1.47 -1.15
N VAL A 18 -22.02 0.34 -0.67
CA VAL A 18 -23.43 0.19 -0.26
C VAL A 18 -23.50 0.05 1.26
N GLY A 19 -24.46 0.76 1.86
CA GLY A 19 -24.74 0.68 3.30
C GLY A 19 -24.56 2.01 4.01
N ASN A 20 -25.15 2.10 5.20
CA ASN A 20 -25.17 3.30 6.05
C ASN A 20 -24.79 3.01 7.49
N ALA A 21 -24.05 1.90 7.75
CA ALA A 21 -23.58 1.61 9.08
C ALA A 21 -22.72 2.76 9.63
N GLU A 22 -22.91 3.10 10.89
CA GLU A 22 -22.17 4.20 11.53
C GLU A 22 -20.65 3.98 11.45
N GLY A 23 -20.21 2.73 11.69
CA GLY A 23 -18.80 2.37 11.60
C GLY A 23 -18.24 2.58 10.19
N LEU A 24 -19.01 2.26 9.15
CA LEU A 24 -18.60 2.47 7.75
C LEU A 24 -18.48 3.97 7.44
N ASN A 25 -19.44 4.77 7.84
CA ASN A 25 -19.41 6.21 7.62
C ASN A 25 -18.24 6.88 8.36
N ARG A 26 -17.95 6.43 9.57
CA ARG A 26 -16.80 6.90 10.35
C ARG A 26 -15.49 6.54 9.67
N ALA A 27 -15.35 5.31 9.16
CA ALA A 27 -14.15 4.87 8.46
C ALA A 27 -13.91 5.70 7.20
N ILE A 28 -14.94 6.00 6.43
CA ILE A 28 -14.84 6.87 5.26
C ILE A 28 -14.41 8.28 5.66
N ASP A 29 -14.99 8.83 6.72
CA ASP A 29 -14.62 10.17 7.21
C ASP A 29 -13.16 10.22 7.64
N ILE A 30 -12.68 9.21 8.36
CA ILE A 30 -11.27 9.10 8.75
C ILE A 30 -10.37 8.99 7.52
N ALA A 31 -10.75 8.16 6.55
CA ALA A 31 -9.98 8.03 5.31
C ALA A 31 -9.83 9.37 4.59
N MET A 32 -10.88 10.17 4.55
CA MET A 32 -10.83 11.52 3.97
C MET A 32 -9.95 12.47 4.76
N GLN A 33 -9.94 12.36 6.08
CA GLN A 33 -9.12 13.21 6.94
C GLN A 33 -7.63 12.90 6.82
N VAL A 34 -7.26 11.62 6.69
CA VAL A 34 -5.85 11.22 6.56
C VAL A 34 -5.32 11.34 5.13
N ALA A 35 -6.20 11.34 4.14
CA ALA A 35 -5.79 11.36 2.72
C ALA A 35 -4.86 12.53 2.38
N PRO A 36 -5.12 13.78 2.79
CA PRO A 36 -4.22 14.90 2.48
C PRO A 36 -2.88 14.87 3.22
N THR A 37 -2.74 14.02 4.23
CA THR A 37 -1.48 13.85 4.97
C THR A 37 -0.60 12.82 4.27
N ASP A 38 0.67 12.72 4.69
CA ASP A 38 1.61 11.69 4.21
C ASP A 38 1.75 10.52 5.18
N LEU A 39 0.85 10.41 6.14
CA LEU A 39 0.89 9.34 7.14
C LEU A 39 0.70 7.97 6.49
N SER A 40 1.46 7.00 6.96
CA SER A 40 1.17 5.59 6.69
C SER A 40 -0.12 5.20 7.40
N VAL A 41 -0.94 4.38 6.75
CA VAL A 41 -2.27 4.04 7.26
C VAL A 41 -2.40 2.53 7.36
N LEU A 42 -2.88 2.05 8.49
CA LEU A 42 -3.23 0.66 8.70
C LEU A 42 -4.76 0.51 8.69
N ILE A 43 -5.25 -0.32 7.78
CA ILE A 43 -6.67 -0.64 7.68
C ILE A 43 -6.89 -2.02 8.28
N THR A 44 -7.73 -2.09 9.30
CA THR A 44 -8.08 -3.34 9.95
C THR A 44 -9.51 -3.74 9.63
N GLY A 45 -9.77 -5.04 9.60
CA GLY A 45 -11.09 -5.59 9.33
C GLY A 45 -11.00 -7.00 8.79
N GLU A 46 -12.15 -7.67 8.70
CA GLU A 46 -12.22 -9.00 8.12
C GLU A 46 -12.05 -8.96 6.61
N SER A 47 -11.54 -10.06 6.03
CA SER A 47 -11.43 -10.21 4.58
C SER A 47 -12.81 -10.13 3.92
N GLY A 48 -12.89 -9.47 2.77
CA GLY A 48 -14.13 -9.36 1.99
C GLY A 48 -15.08 -8.25 2.43
N VAL A 49 -14.70 -7.40 3.39
CA VAL A 49 -15.51 -6.25 3.82
C VAL A 49 -15.22 -4.94 3.08
N GLY A 50 -14.58 -5.03 1.91
CA GLY A 50 -14.28 -3.85 1.09
C GLY A 50 -13.05 -3.09 1.50
N LYS A 51 -12.09 -3.73 2.17
CA LYS A 51 -10.84 -3.08 2.61
C LYS A 51 -10.05 -2.46 1.46
N GLU A 52 -10.08 -3.07 0.29
CA GLU A 52 -9.38 -2.56 -0.89
C GLU A 52 -9.95 -1.25 -1.43
N THR A 53 -11.15 -0.87 -1.07
CA THR A 53 -11.75 0.41 -1.46
C THR A 53 -11.15 1.59 -0.72
N PHE A 54 -10.83 1.40 0.56
CA PHE A 54 -10.28 2.48 1.41
C PHE A 54 -8.92 3.00 0.93
N PRO A 55 -7.97 2.16 0.55
CA PRO A 55 -6.72 2.66 -0.03
C PRO A 55 -6.93 3.50 -1.28
N GLN A 56 -7.89 3.14 -2.13
CA GLN A 56 -8.23 3.91 -3.31
C GLN A 56 -8.80 5.29 -2.95
N ILE A 57 -9.67 5.36 -1.94
CA ILE A 57 -10.20 6.63 -1.42
C ILE A 57 -9.04 7.51 -0.93
N ILE A 58 -8.16 6.95 -0.12
CA ILE A 58 -7.02 7.66 0.44
C ILE A 58 -6.12 8.20 -0.68
N HIS A 59 -5.83 7.38 -1.68
CA HIS A 59 -4.99 7.81 -2.80
C HIS A 59 -5.64 8.91 -3.63
N GLN A 60 -6.92 8.78 -3.99
CA GLN A 60 -7.65 9.73 -4.82
C GLN A 60 -7.79 11.11 -4.18
N PHE A 61 -7.86 11.18 -2.85
CA PHE A 61 -7.97 12.43 -2.12
C PHE A 61 -6.65 12.89 -1.49
N SER A 62 -5.53 12.25 -1.85
CA SER A 62 -4.20 12.61 -1.38
C SER A 62 -3.53 13.60 -2.33
N ARG A 63 -2.42 14.18 -1.86
CA ARG A 63 -1.53 14.98 -2.70
C ARG A 63 -0.84 14.16 -3.79
N ARG A 64 -0.84 12.82 -3.65
CA ARG A 64 -0.24 11.86 -4.58
C ARG A 64 -1.23 11.30 -5.59
N LYS A 65 -2.41 11.88 -5.73
CA LYS A 65 -3.50 11.37 -6.58
C LYS A 65 -3.11 11.19 -8.05
N HIS A 66 -2.13 11.92 -8.55
CA HIS A 66 -1.59 11.79 -9.91
C HIS A 66 -0.38 10.87 -9.99
N GLY A 67 0.13 10.39 -8.86
CA GLY A 67 1.19 9.41 -8.81
C GLY A 67 0.68 7.99 -9.02
N GLN A 68 1.60 7.04 -9.07
CA GLN A 68 1.25 5.63 -9.20
C GLN A 68 0.48 5.13 -7.96
N TYR A 69 -0.48 4.27 -8.21
CA TYR A 69 -1.14 3.48 -7.18
C TYR A 69 -0.94 2.01 -7.51
N ILE A 70 -0.29 1.28 -6.63
CA ILE A 70 -0.04 -0.15 -6.80
C ILE A 70 -0.64 -0.89 -5.61
N ALA A 71 -1.48 -1.89 -5.89
CA ALA A 71 -2.04 -2.78 -4.88
C ALA A 71 -1.36 -4.14 -4.99
N VAL A 72 -0.87 -4.65 -3.86
CA VAL A 72 -0.17 -5.93 -3.77
C VAL A 72 -0.85 -6.80 -2.75
N ASN A 73 -1.25 -8.01 -3.14
CA ASN A 73 -1.69 -9.03 -2.18
C ASN A 73 -0.48 -9.87 -1.77
N CYS A 74 0.04 -9.60 -0.57
CA CYS A 74 1.24 -10.25 -0.06
C CYS A 74 1.05 -11.75 0.15
N GLY A 75 -0.18 -12.19 0.47
CA GLY A 75 -0.48 -13.61 0.63
C GLY A 75 -0.53 -14.40 -0.68
N ALA A 76 -0.68 -13.72 -1.80
CA ALA A 76 -0.74 -14.35 -3.13
C ALA A 76 0.63 -14.51 -3.78
N ILE A 77 1.67 -13.87 -3.25
CA ILE A 77 3.02 -13.92 -3.82
C ILE A 77 3.82 -15.00 -3.08
N PRO A 78 4.50 -15.92 -3.80
CA PRO A 78 5.33 -16.94 -3.17
C PRO A 78 6.43 -16.35 -2.29
N GLU A 79 6.70 -16.97 -1.16
CA GLU A 79 7.72 -16.51 -0.22
C GLU A 79 9.11 -16.39 -0.86
N GLY A 80 9.44 -17.28 -1.81
CA GLY A 80 10.73 -17.26 -2.50
C GLY A 80 10.92 -16.09 -3.47
N THR A 81 9.85 -15.39 -3.87
CA THR A 81 9.91 -14.28 -4.83
C THR A 81 9.46 -12.95 -4.26
N ILE A 82 8.89 -12.93 -3.05
CA ILE A 82 8.28 -11.71 -2.48
C ILE A 82 9.28 -10.56 -2.35
N ASP A 83 10.50 -10.82 -1.88
CA ASP A 83 11.52 -9.77 -1.72
C ASP A 83 11.91 -9.18 -3.08
N SER A 84 12.10 -10.02 -4.09
CA SER A 84 12.42 -9.56 -5.45
C SER A 84 11.29 -8.73 -6.05
N GLU A 85 10.04 -9.11 -5.82
CA GLU A 85 8.89 -8.36 -6.32
C GLU A 85 8.71 -7.01 -5.62
N LEU A 86 8.89 -6.98 -4.30
CA LEU A 86 8.77 -5.73 -3.53
C LEU A 86 9.96 -4.80 -3.74
N PHE A 87 11.17 -5.31 -3.62
CA PHE A 87 12.40 -4.49 -3.56
C PHE A 87 13.21 -4.51 -4.84
N GLY A 88 12.90 -5.43 -5.77
CA GLY A 88 13.70 -5.62 -6.97
C GLY A 88 14.92 -6.49 -6.72
N HIS A 89 15.63 -6.82 -7.79
CA HIS A 89 16.85 -7.61 -7.72
C HIS A 89 17.89 -7.13 -8.72
N GLU A 90 19.17 -7.39 -8.39
CA GLU A 90 20.29 -7.20 -9.28
C GLU A 90 20.52 -8.44 -10.14
N LYS A 91 21.15 -8.27 -11.30
CA LYS A 91 21.58 -9.39 -12.13
C LYS A 91 22.49 -10.33 -11.34
N GLY A 92 22.20 -11.61 -11.37
CA GLY A 92 22.99 -12.64 -10.67
C GLY A 92 22.63 -12.78 -9.19
N ALA A 93 21.59 -12.10 -8.68
CA ALA A 93 21.20 -12.16 -7.27
C ALA A 93 20.77 -13.55 -6.82
N PHE A 94 20.24 -14.36 -7.74
CA PHE A 94 19.82 -15.75 -7.52
C PHE A 94 19.86 -16.51 -8.84
N THR A 95 19.70 -17.83 -8.79
CA THR A 95 19.66 -18.66 -10.00
C THR A 95 18.49 -18.25 -10.89
N GLY A 96 18.77 -17.89 -12.13
CA GLY A 96 17.76 -17.41 -13.08
C GLY A 96 17.62 -15.89 -13.14
N ALA A 97 18.32 -15.12 -12.29
CA ALA A 97 18.33 -13.67 -12.34
C ALA A 97 19.26 -13.18 -13.45
N ILE A 98 18.79 -13.25 -14.70
CA ILE A 98 19.56 -12.91 -15.91
C ILE A 98 19.69 -11.40 -16.16
N SER A 99 18.85 -10.60 -15.49
CA SER A 99 18.87 -9.14 -15.57
C SER A 99 18.43 -8.53 -14.25
N SER A 100 18.73 -7.24 -14.04
CA SER A 100 18.17 -6.48 -12.92
C SER A 100 16.67 -6.24 -13.15
N ARG A 101 15.91 -6.16 -12.07
CA ARG A 101 14.47 -5.84 -12.11
C ARG A 101 14.13 -4.81 -11.04
N LYS A 102 13.27 -3.87 -11.39
CA LYS A 102 12.69 -2.94 -10.42
C LYS A 102 11.62 -3.64 -9.61
N GLY A 103 11.59 -3.35 -8.31
CA GLY A 103 10.49 -3.79 -7.45
C GLY A 103 9.38 -2.75 -7.36
N TYR A 104 8.32 -3.11 -6.64
CA TYR A 104 7.15 -2.22 -6.49
C TYR A 104 7.48 -0.91 -5.78
N PHE A 105 8.45 -0.91 -4.87
CA PHE A 105 8.84 0.33 -4.16
C PHE A 105 9.52 1.33 -5.08
N GLU A 106 10.19 0.89 -6.13
CA GLU A 106 10.71 1.79 -7.15
C GLU A 106 9.63 2.23 -8.12
N GLU A 107 8.77 1.30 -8.57
CA GLU A 107 7.69 1.59 -9.51
C GLU A 107 6.67 2.56 -8.95
N ALA A 108 6.36 2.45 -7.66
CA ALA A 108 5.39 3.31 -6.98
C ALA A 108 6.00 4.57 -6.38
N ASP A 109 7.30 4.84 -6.61
CA ASP A 109 7.96 6.03 -6.08
C ASP A 109 7.20 7.30 -6.46
N GLY A 110 6.98 8.18 -5.49
CA GLY A 110 6.15 9.37 -5.63
C GLY A 110 4.66 9.12 -5.47
N GLY A 111 4.24 7.87 -5.34
CA GLY A 111 2.84 7.46 -5.26
C GLY A 111 2.48 6.73 -3.98
N THR A 112 1.55 5.80 -4.11
CA THR A 112 1.00 5.01 -3.00
C THR A 112 1.07 3.52 -3.31
N ILE A 113 1.45 2.73 -2.32
CA ILE A 113 1.36 1.27 -2.37
C ILE A 113 0.38 0.79 -1.30
N PHE A 114 -0.51 -0.10 -1.69
CA PHE A 114 -1.39 -0.82 -0.77
C PHE A 114 -0.88 -2.26 -0.63
N LEU A 115 -0.58 -2.65 0.60
CA LEU A 115 -0.10 -4.00 0.93
C LEU A 115 -1.20 -4.76 1.67
N ASP A 116 -1.97 -5.55 0.95
CA ASP A 116 -2.98 -6.42 1.55
C ASP A 116 -2.32 -7.66 2.13
N GLU A 117 -2.89 -8.17 3.21
CA GLU A 117 -2.39 -9.35 3.92
C GLU A 117 -0.91 -9.22 4.32
N VAL A 118 -0.54 -8.07 4.83
CA VAL A 118 0.86 -7.77 5.20
C VAL A 118 1.41 -8.71 6.27
N ALA A 119 0.56 -9.28 7.11
CA ALA A 119 0.96 -10.26 8.13
C ALA A 119 1.44 -11.59 7.53
N GLU A 120 1.11 -11.88 6.28
CA GLU A 120 1.57 -13.07 5.57
C GLU A 120 3.03 -12.96 5.08
N LEU A 121 3.62 -11.77 5.16
CA LEU A 121 5.02 -11.58 4.79
C LEU A 121 5.96 -12.34 5.73
N PRO A 122 7.05 -12.93 5.21
CA PRO A 122 8.11 -13.47 6.05
C PRO A 122 8.66 -12.40 7.00
N MET A 123 9.14 -12.81 8.18
CA MET A 123 9.65 -11.88 9.19
C MET A 123 10.80 -11.02 8.67
N THR A 124 11.69 -11.58 7.84
CA THR A 124 12.78 -10.84 7.20
C THR A 124 12.27 -9.76 6.25
N THR A 125 11.20 -10.07 5.51
CA THR A 125 10.55 -9.11 4.62
C THR A 125 9.86 -8.01 5.41
N GLN A 126 9.21 -8.35 6.52
CA GLN A 126 8.59 -7.37 7.41
C GLN A 126 9.61 -6.39 7.96
N ALA A 127 10.81 -6.86 8.33
CA ALA A 127 11.89 -6.00 8.81
C ALA A 127 12.36 -5.01 7.73
N ARG A 128 12.45 -5.46 6.48
CA ARG A 128 12.77 -4.59 5.33
C ARG A 128 11.68 -3.56 5.07
N LEU A 129 10.43 -3.97 5.19
CA LEU A 129 9.28 -3.06 5.07
C LEU A 129 9.31 -1.99 6.16
N LEU A 130 9.62 -2.37 7.40
CA LEU A 130 9.74 -1.43 8.50
C LEU A 130 10.79 -0.35 8.21
N ARG A 131 11.91 -0.72 7.59
CA ARG A 131 12.94 0.23 7.19
C ARG A 131 12.41 1.24 6.16
N VAL A 132 11.59 0.80 5.20
CA VAL A 132 10.93 1.71 4.26
C VAL A 132 9.99 2.65 4.98
N LEU A 133 9.21 2.15 5.94
CA LEU A 133 8.29 2.96 6.75
C LEU A 133 9.01 4.03 7.57
N GLU A 134 10.15 3.68 8.17
CA GLU A 134 10.88 4.58 9.06
C GLU A 134 11.73 5.61 8.32
N SER A 135 12.40 5.21 7.24
CA SER A 135 13.42 6.05 6.59
C SER A 135 13.27 6.17 5.07
N GLY A 136 12.32 5.47 4.46
CA GLY A 136 12.19 5.43 3.01
C GLY A 136 13.32 4.68 2.31
N GLU A 137 14.06 3.85 3.03
CA GLU A 137 15.23 3.15 2.51
C GLU A 137 14.95 1.68 2.28
N PHE A 138 15.53 1.14 1.21
CA PHE A 138 15.52 -0.29 0.92
C PHE A 138 16.77 -0.71 0.16
N ILE A 139 17.02 -2.02 0.11
CA ILE A 139 18.13 -2.62 -0.62
C ILE A 139 17.55 -3.69 -1.55
N LYS A 140 17.94 -3.68 -2.82
CA LYS A 140 17.57 -4.73 -3.77
C LYS A 140 18.20 -6.07 -3.38
N VAL A 141 17.53 -7.17 -3.75
CA VAL A 141 18.09 -8.50 -3.55
C VAL A 141 19.39 -8.63 -4.34
N GLY A 142 20.46 -9.06 -3.68
CA GLY A 142 21.78 -9.17 -4.25
C GLY A 142 22.60 -7.88 -4.28
N SER A 143 22.09 -6.79 -3.75
CA SER A 143 22.78 -5.50 -3.65
C SER A 143 23.14 -5.18 -2.21
N SER A 144 24.17 -4.37 -2.04
CA SER A 144 24.53 -3.74 -0.76
C SER A 144 24.28 -2.22 -0.78
N THR A 145 23.83 -1.69 -1.90
CA THR A 145 23.58 -0.25 -2.08
C THR A 145 22.21 0.12 -1.54
N VAL A 146 22.17 1.10 -0.63
CA VAL A 146 20.93 1.64 -0.10
C VAL A 146 20.26 2.50 -1.16
N GLN A 147 18.98 2.25 -1.41
CA GLN A 147 18.14 3.07 -2.27
C GLN A 147 17.08 3.79 -1.46
N LYS A 148 16.58 4.90 -1.97
CA LYS A 148 15.53 5.68 -1.32
C LYS A 148 14.29 5.69 -2.19
N THR A 149 13.14 5.67 -1.52
CA THR A 149 11.83 5.83 -2.15
C THR A 149 11.00 6.84 -1.35
N ASN A 150 10.21 7.62 -2.06
CA ASN A 150 9.25 8.53 -1.47
C ASN A 150 7.84 7.99 -1.77
N ILE A 151 7.38 7.12 -0.92
CA ILE A 151 6.15 6.37 -1.14
C ILE A 151 5.25 6.44 0.09
N ARG A 152 3.94 6.48 -0.14
CA ARG A 152 2.97 6.34 0.92
C ARG A 152 2.55 4.87 1.02
N ILE A 153 2.59 4.31 2.22
CA ILE A 153 2.21 2.93 2.47
C ILE A 153 0.86 2.89 3.17
N VAL A 154 -0.04 2.11 2.59
CA VAL A 154 -1.34 1.76 3.18
C VAL A 154 -1.38 0.23 3.29
N ALA A 155 -1.71 -0.28 4.45
CA ALA A 155 -1.73 -1.73 4.69
C ALA A 155 -3.01 -2.17 5.41
#